data_2e578f8c69199b1854b4a7797b20db52
#
_entry.id   2e578f8c69199b1854b4a7797b20db52
#
_cell.length_a   1.000
_cell.length_b   1.000
_cell.length_c   1.000
_cell.angle_alpha   90.00
_cell.angle_beta   90.00
_cell.angle_gamma   90.00
#
_symmetry.space_group_name_H-M   'P 1'
#
loop_
_entity.id
_entity.type
_entity.pdbx_description
1 polymer ?
#
loop_
_entity_poly.entity_id
_entity_poly.type
_entity_poly.pdbx_seq_one_letter_code
_entity_poly.pdbx_strand_id
1 'polypeptide(L)'
;MRRFCLLAVVLLQLPLLHAQAVQFSGAKALEYARQFVACGPRFNGSAGLLCAQNYLKKQFAHDNLQEDTFVASTPVGPQELTNFIVRFPGKKDGIIVLATHYETNYPLRNTSFVGANDGAATTGLLLEIANHLRGRTLDGYSVWLVFFDGEEAVQSWSNSDSLYGSRHLAAKWQVDGTLKKIKGFLLADMIGDRDLDITRVTTATPAIEDLVYEAAKKTGNASHFFKDEAAEEDDHLPFVQRGVPSADVIDVDYGPHDAEHPDGWHHTPEDTLDKLSAKSLTISGEVFLESIRLLNAH
;
A
#
# COMPACT_ATOMS: atom_id res chain seq x y z
N MET A 1 -50.98 19.15 -58.48
CA MET A 1 -49.89 18.22 -58.16
C MET A 1 -48.97 18.86 -57.09
N ARG A 2 -49.09 18.47 -55.86
CA ARG A 2 -48.22 18.96 -54.74
C ARG A 2 -47.08 17.96 -54.54
N ARG A 3 -45.84 18.40 -54.72
CA ARG A 3 -44.64 17.61 -54.49
C ARG A 3 -44.25 17.74 -52.97
N PHE A 4 -44.32 16.66 -52.27
CA PHE A 4 -43.75 16.56 -50.92
C PHE A 4 -42.24 16.22 -50.98
N CYS A 5 -41.39 17.13 -50.51
CA CYS A 5 -39.98 16.83 -50.29
C CYS A 5 -39.84 16.19 -48.90
N LEU A 6 -39.44 14.93 -48.82
CA LEU A 6 -38.99 14.28 -47.59
C LEU A 6 -37.54 14.74 -47.31
N LEU A 7 -37.33 15.47 -46.23
CA LEU A 7 -36.00 15.70 -45.68
C LEU A 7 -35.61 14.46 -44.83
N ALA A 8 -34.61 13.73 -45.28
CA ALA A 8 -34.00 12.67 -44.51
C ALA A 8 -33.00 13.30 -43.53
N VAL A 9 -33.29 13.24 -42.21
CA VAL A 9 -32.36 13.64 -41.15
C VAL A 9 -31.42 12.44 -40.88
N VAL A 10 -30.18 12.55 -41.32
CA VAL A 10 -29.13 11.59 -41.00
C VAL A 10 -28.58 11.96 -39.63
N LEU A 11 -28.97 11.19 -38.59
CA LEU A 11 -28.36 11.24 -37.27
C LEU A 11 -26.98 10.59 -37.34
N LEU A 12 -25.93 11.40 -37.38
CA LEU A 12 -24.56 10.94 -37.14
C LEU A 12 -24.44 10.54 -35.66
N GLN A 13 -24.42 9.24 -35.38
CA GLN A 13 -24.00 8.72 -34.09
C GLN A 13 -22.48 8.82 -34.01
N LEU A 14 -21.96 9.82 -33.28
CA LEU A 14 -20.55 9.87 -32.86
C LEU A 14 -20.32 8.75 -31.86
N PRO A 15 -19.34 7.86 -32.09
CA PRO A 15 -18.98 6.89 -31.07
C PRO A 15 -18.43 7.65 -29.85
N LEU A 16 -19.08 7.51 -28.71
CA LEU A 16 -18.52 7.88 -27.40
C LEU A 16 -17.29 6.99 -27.18
N LEU A 17 -16.10 7.53 -27.49
CA LEU A 17 -14.86 6.96 -27.00
C LEU A 17 -14.90 7.04 -25.46
N HIS A 18 -15.37 5.97 -24.82
CA HIS A 18 -15.08 5.76 -23.41
C HIS A 18 -13.56 5.51 -23.35
N ALA A 19 -12.82 6.49 -22.81
CA ALA A 19 -11.45 6.23 -22.40
C ALA A 19 -11.55 5.06 -21.41
N GLN A 20 -11.09 3.88 -21.83
CA GLN A 20 -10.96 2.74 -20.93
C GLN A 20 -10.06 3.22 -19.77
N ALA A 21 -10.60 3.23 -18.55
CA ALA A 21 -9.78 3.44 -17.37
C ALA A 21 -8.64 2.42 -17.43
N VAL A 22 -7.40 2.89 -17.29
CA VAL A 22 -6.23 2.01 -17.33
C VAL A 22 -6.40 1.02 -16.19
N GLN A 23 -6.61 -0.25 -16.54
CA GLN A 23 -6.80 -1.31 -15.57
C GLN A 23 -5.50 -1.51 -14.78
N PHE A 24 -5.58 -1.74 -13.46
CA PHE A 24 -4.41 -2.03 -12.63
C PHE A 24 -3.70 -3.29 -13.13
N SER A 25 -2.38 -3.26 -13.16
CA SER A 25 -1.57 -4.39 -13.64
C SER A 25 -0.84 -5.10 -12.50
N GLY A 26 -1.46 -6.14 -11.94
CA GLY A 26 -0.80 -6.99 -10.94
C GLY A 26 0.48 -7.66 -11.47
N ALA A 27 0.57 -7.89 -12.79
CA ALA A 27 1.81 -8.40 -13.39
C ALA A 27 2.96 -7.39 -13.29
N LYS A 28 2.70 -6.10 -13.45
CA LYS A 28 3.72 -5.05 -13.25
C LYS A 28 4.04 -4.88 -11.77
N ALA A 29 3.04 -4.91 -10.89
CA ALA A 29 3.27 -4.87 -9.45
C ALA A 29 4.16 -6.04 -9.00
N LEU A 30 3.90 -7.26 -9.48
CA LEU A 30 4.74 -8.43 -9.22
C LEU A 30 6.16 -8.27 -9.79
N GLU A 31 6.32 -7.65 -10.95
CA GLU A 31 7.65 -7.40 -11.53
C GLU A 31 8.42 -6.37 -10.69
N TYR A 32 7.77 -5.33 -10.18
CA TYR A 32 8.38 -4.40 -9.22
C TYR A 32 8.79 -5.12 -7.93
N ALA A 33 7.93 -5.97 -7.37
CA ALA A 33 8.25 -6.78 -6.20
C ALA A 33 9.46 -7.70 -6.46
N ARG A 34 9.53 -8.34 -7.63
CA ARG A 34 10.68 -9.17 -8.04
C ARG A 34 11.98 -8.39 -8.06
N GLN A 35 11.97 -7.19 -8.66
CA GLN A 35 13.15 -6.32 -8.69
C GLN A 35 13.54 -5.85 -7.29
N PHE A 36 12.57 -5.62 -6.42
CA PHE A 36 12.79 -5.21 -5.04
C PHE A 36 13.39 -6.33 -4.20
N VAL A 37 12.84 -7.54 -4.29
CA VAL A 37 13.38 -8.76 -3.64
C VAL A 37 14.81 -9.08 -4.11
N ALA A 38 15.17 -8.73 -5.35
CA ALA A 38 16.54 -8.92 -5.86
C ALA A 38 17.60 -8.12 -5.09
N CYS A 39 17.22 -7.14 -4.27
CA CYS A 39 18.09 -6.47 -3.32
C CYS A 39 18.54 -7.38 -2.17
N GLY A 40 17.84 -8.50 -1.94
CA GLY A 40 18.09 -9.42 -0.82
C GLY A 40 17.44 -8.94 0.48
N PRO A 41 17.86 -9.47 1.63
CA PRO A 41 17.37 -9.06 2.95
C PRO A 41 17.59 -7.57 3.19
N ARG A 42 16.52 -6.86 3.60
CA ARG A 42 16.47 -5.39 3.67
C ARG A 42 16.42 -4.87 5.11
N PHE A 43 16.98 -5.61 6.06
CA PHE A 43 17.06 -5.18 7.45
C PHE A 43 17.95 -3.95 7.63
N ASN A 44 17.70 -3.17 8.68
CA ASN A 44 18.46 -1.94 8.95
C ASN A 44 19.99 -2.17 8.99
N GLY A 45 20.73 -1.33 8.26
CA GLY A 45 22.18 -1.41 8.10
C GLY A 45 22.66 -2.41 7.05
N SER A 46 21.77 -3.14 6.36
CA SER A 46 22.13 -4.09 5.32
C SER A 46 22.43 -3.41 3.98
N ALA A 47 23.22 -4.08 3.14
CA ALA A 47 23.41 -3.68 1.75
C ALA A 47 22.09 -3.79 0.96
N GLY A 48 21.23 -4.74 1.34
CA GLY A 48 19.90 -4.92 0.76
C GLY A 48 18.98 -3.72 1.01
N LEU A 49 18.98 -3.16 2.22
CA LEU A 49 18.22 -1.94 2.53
C LEU A 49 18.70 -0.76 1.69
N LEU A 50 20.02 -0.54 1.61
CA LEU A 50 20.58 0.52 0.78
C LEU A 50 20.23 0.34 -0.72
N CYS A 51 20.25 -0.89 -1.22
CA CYS A 51 19.79 -1.22 -2.57
C CYS A 51 18.31 -0.85 -2.76
N ALA A 52 17.45 -1.24 -1.83
CA ALA A 52 16.01 -0.96 -1.85
C ALA A 52 15.70 0.55 -1.83
N GLN A 53 16.38 1.30 -0.97
CA GLN A 53 16.28 2.76 -0.92
C GLN A 53 16.72 3.41 -2.25
N ASN A 54 17.82 2.98 -2.84
CA ASN A 54 18.27 3.46 -4.14
C ASN A 54 17.29 3.06 -5.26
N TYR A 55 16.68 1.89 -5.16
CA TYR A 55 15.65 1.46 -6.10
C TYR A 55 14.43 2.39 -6.03
N LEU A 56 13.89 2.68 -4.83
CA LEU A 56 12.79 3.63 -4.65
C LEU A 56 13.14 5.03 -5.18
N LYS A 57 14.31 5.56 -4.84
CA LYS A 57 14.81 6.86 -5.36
C LYS A 57 14.83 6.88 -6.89
N LYS A 58 15.28 5.79 -7.52
CA LYS A 58 15.30 5.66 -8.99
C LYS A 58 13.89 5.61 -9.57
N GLN A 59 12.97 4.84 -8.97
CA GLN A 59 11.59 4.73 -9.44
C GLN A 59 10.83 6.07 -9.38
N PHE A 60 11.15 6.90 -8.39
CA PHE A 60 10.52 8.21 -8.16
C PHE A 60 11.40 9.42 -8.52
N ALA A 61 12.46 9.22 -9.32
CA ALA A 61 13.42 10.28 -9.65
C ALA A 61 12.80 11.51 -10.34
N HIS A 62 11.62 11.37 -10.95
CA HIS A 62 10.88 12.44 -11.62
C HIS A 62 9.59 12.83 -10.92
N ASP A 63 9.33 12.28 -9.74
CA ASP A 63 8.16 12.55 -8.92
C ASP A 63 8.54 13.49 -7.74
N ASN A 64 7.53 13.98 -7.01
CA ASN A 64 7.76 14.77 -5.80
C ASN A 64 8.08 13.85 -4.62
N LEU A 65 9.29 13.33 -4.60
CA LEU A 65 9.83 12.47 -3.55
C LEU A 65 10.45 13.28 -2.42
N GLN A 66 10.12 12.94 -1.19
CA GLN A 66 10.77 13.43 0.02
C GLN A 66 11.35 12.24 0.79
N GLU A 67 12.61 12.36 1.19
CA GLU A 67 13.25 11.49 2.18
C GLU A 67 13.03 12.09 3.57
N ASP A 68 12.56 11.28 4.52
CA ASP A 68 12.31 11.65 5.90
C ASP A 68 13.21 10.80 6.82
N THR A 69 14.47 11.23 6.94
CA THR A 69 15.49 10.52 7.72
C THR A 69 15.46 10.97 9.18
N PHE A 70 15.52 10.00 10.09
CA PHE A 70 15.53 10.23 11.53
C PHE A 70 16.34 9.16 12.25
N VAL A 71 16.67 9.40 13.52
CA VAL A 71 17.36 8.41 14.37
C VAL A 71 16.35 7.83 15.36
N ALA A 72 16.13 6.52 15.27
CA ALA A 72 15.33 5.76 16.21
C ALA A 72 16.21 5.21 17.37
N SER A 73 15.67 5.26 18.59
CA SER A 73 16.28 4.56 19.73
C SER A 73 15.76 3.13 19.75
N THR A 74 16.62 2.16 19.48
CA THR A 74 16.26 0.74 19.40
C THR A 74 16.95 -0.08 20.48
N PRO A 75 16.52 -1.33 20.74
CA PRO A 75 17.16 -2.22 21.71
C PRO A 75 18.65 -2.53 21.42
N VAL A 76 19.08 -2.36 20.16
CA VAL A 76 20.48 -2.57 19.75
C VAL A 76 21.26 -1.26 19.62
N GLY A 77 20.70 -0.15 20.09
CA GLY A 77 21.27 1.19 20.01
C GLY A 77 20.59 2.08 18.98
N PRO A 78 21.04 3.33 18.82
CA PRO A 78 20.49 4.24 17.83
C PRO A 78 20.66 3.71 16.41
N GLN A 79 19.58 3.78 15.62
CA GLN A 79 19.58 3.40 14.20
C GLN A 79 19.02 4.55 13.36
N GLU A 80 19.67 4.85 12.23
CA GLU A 80 19.17 5.79 11.24
C GLU A 80 18.19 5.06 10.31
N LEU A 81 16.97 5.61 10.21
CA LEU A 81 15.86 5.09 9.42
C LEU A 81 15.40 6.18 8.45
N THR A 82 14.83 5.77 7.30
CA THR A 82 14.38 6.72 6.29
C THR A 82 13.02 6.34 5.72
N ASN A 83 11.97 7.09 6.04
CA ASN A 83 10.70 7.00 5.33
C ASN A 83 10.80 7.71 3.97
N PHE A 84 10.08 7.20 2.97
CA PHE A 84 9.91 7.86 1.67
C PHE A 84 8.47 8.31 1.49
N ILE A 85 8.29 9.57 1.07
CA ILE A 85 6.97 10.16 0.84
C ILE A 85 6.93 10.71 -0.58
N VAL A 86 6.02 10.17 -1.41
CA VAL A 86 5.84 10.62 -2.81
C VAL A 86 4.48 11.27 -2.95
N ARG A 87 4.42 12.51 -3.47
CA ARG A 87 3.20 13.30 -3.51
C ARG A 87 2.69 13.49 -4.92
N PHE A 88 1.43 13.11 -5.15
CA PHE A 88 0.69 13.37 -6.37
C PHE A 88 -0.37 14.45 -6.09
N PRO A 89 -0.29 15.62 -6.74
CA PRO A 89 -1.15 16.75 -6.42
C PRO A 89 -2.60 16.52 -6.85
N GLY A 90 -3.53 16.94 -6.00
CA GLY A 90 -4.97 17.00 -6.27
C GLY A 90 -5.51 18.41 -6.22
N LYS A 91 -6.72 18.61 -6.75
CA LYS A 91 -7.42 19.92 -6.79
C LYS A 91 -8.20 20.24 -5.50
N LYS A 92 -8.62 19.19 -4.75
CA LYS A 92 -9.33 19.37 -3.48
C LYS A 92 -8.33 19.55 -2.33
N ASP A 93 -8.71 20.35 -1.34
CA ASP A 93 -7.93 20.49 -0.10
C ASP A 93 -8.12 19.22 0.77
N GLY A 94 -7.09 18.40 0.84
CA GLY A 94 -7.04 17.17 1.59
C GLY A 94 -6.03 16.18 1.00
N ILE A 95 -5.77 15.13 1.75
CA ILE A 95 -4.76 14.13 1.44
C ILE A 95 -5.36 12.74 1.64
N ILE A 96 -5.17 11.85 0.68
CA ILE A 96 -5.33 10.41 0.84
C ILE A 96 -3.92 9.83 0.93
N VAL A 97 -3.64 9.06 1.97
CA VAL A 97 -2.36 8.37 2.16
C VAL A 97 -2.53 6.91 1.82
N LEU A 98 -1.65 6.38 0.99
CA LEU A 98 -1.46 4.95 0.80
C LEU A 98 -0.08 4.60 1.34
N ALA A 99 0.03 3.61 2.20
CA ALA A 99 1.26 3.31 2.90
C ALA A 99 1.61 1.82 2.86
N THR A 100 2.88 1.52 3.07
CA THR A 100 3.45 0.20 3.31
C THR A 100 4.80 0.37 4.00
N HIS A 101 5.29 -0.66 4.69
CA HIS A 101 6.71 -0.75 5.04
C HIS A 101 7.52 -1.32 3.86
N TYR A 102 8.86 -1.20 3.90
CA TYR A 102 9.70 -1.66 2.80
C TYR A 102 10.95 -2.42 3.24
N GLU A 103 11.29 -2.38 4.50
CA GLU A 103 12.39 -3.15 5.07
C GLU A 103 11.98 -4.60 5.38
N THR A 104 12.89 -5.38 5.96
CA THR A 104 12.65 -6.74 6.44
C THR A 104 13.06 -6.90 7.89
N ASN A 105 12.43 -7.83 8.57
CA ASN A 105 12.59 -8.18 9.96
C ASN A 105 14.07 -8.31 10.39
N TYR A 106 14.52 -7.48 11.34
CA TYR A 106 15.91 -7.46 11.82
C TYR A 106 16.31 -8.73 12.59
N PRO A 107 15.47 -9.38 13.40
CA PRO A 107 15.76 -10.68 13.99
C PRO A 107 16.14 -11.77 12.98
N LEU A 108 15.63 -11.71 11.77
CA LEU A 108 15.90 -12.67 10.67
C LEU A 108 17.13 -12.33 9.83
N ARG A 109 17.92 -11.30 10.19
CA ARG A 109 19.07 -10.79 9.41
C ARG A 109 20.15 -11.82 9.07
N ASN A 110 20.22 -12.93 9.79
CA ASN A 110 21.18 -14.01 9.55
C ASN A 110 20.58 -15.20 8.78
N THR A 111 19.39 -15.02 8.20
CA THR A 111 18.70 -16.02 7.39
C THR A 111 18.61 -15.58 5.93
N SER A 112 17.97 -16.36 5.09
CA SER A 112 17.64 -16.01 3.70
C SER A 112 16.29 -15.29 3.56
N PHE A 113 15.69 -14.81 4.65
CA PHE A 113 14.42 -14.09 4.63
C PHE A 113 14.50 -12.83 3.76
N VAL A 114 13.62 -12.73 2.78
CA VAL A 114 13.58 -11.62 1.82
C VAL A 114 12.28 -10.83 1.84
N GLY A 115 11.30 -11.25 2.66
CA GLY A 115 10.03 -10.56 2.81
C GLY A 115 9.39 -10.30 1.44
N ALA A 116 9.02 -11.36 0.71
CA ALA A 116 8.47 -11.20 -0.63
C ALA A 116 7.02 -10.70 -0.59
N ASN A 117 6.20 -11.25 0.31
CA ASN A 117 4.87 -10.73 0.62
C ASN A 117 4.96 -9.61 1.63
N ASP A 118 5.82 -9.79 2.62
CA ASP A 118 6.08 -8.93 3.74
C ASP A 118 7.04 -7.78 3.33
N GLY A 119 6.42 -6.68 2.89
CA GLY A 119 7.00 -5.42 2.43
C GLY A 119 7.31 -5.33 0.93
N ALA A 120 7.70 -6.41 0.21
CA ALA A 120 8.07 -6.25 -1.20
C ALA A 120 6.86 -6.27 -2.15
N ALA A 121 5.86 -7.11 -1.92
CA ALA A 121 4.63 -7.16 -2.72
C ALA A 121 3.87 -5.83 -2.66
N THR A 122 3.75 -5.28 -1.47
CA THR A 122 3.08 -4.01 -1.18
C THR A 122 3.84 -2.81 -1.73
N THR A 123 5.19 -2.81 -1.64
CA THR A 123 6.04 -1.85 -2.36
C THR A 123 5.78 -1.90 -3.87
N GLY A 124 5.69 -3.10 -4.46
CA GLY A 124 5.37 -3.29 -5.88
C GLY A 124 3.99 -2.78 -6.25
N LEU A 125 3.00 -2.98 -5.39
CA LEU A 125 1.64 -2.46 -5.54
C LEU A 125 1.64 -0.92 -5.58
N LEU A 126 2.29 -0.27 -4.61
CA LEU A 126 2.35 1.20 -4.56
C LEU A 126 3.09 1.79 -5.77
N LEU A 127 4.13 1.12 -6.27
CA LEU A 127 4.84 1.53 -7.50
C LEU A 127 3.93 1.47 -8.74
N GLU A 128 3.08 0.45 -8.86
CA GLU A 128 2.11 0.40 -9.97
C GLU A 128 0.97 1.40 -9.77
N ILE A 129 0.50 1.64 -8.54
CA ILE A 129 -0.45 2.74 -8.25
C ILE A 129 0.14 4.08 -8.69
N ALA A 130 1.43 4.35 -8.44
CA ALA A 130 2.09 5.58 -8.89
C ALA A 130 1.95 5.78 -10.40
N ASN A 131 2.02 4.72 -11.21
CA ASN A 131 1.85 4.80 -12.65
C ASN A 131 0.44 5.28 -13.06
N HIS A 132 -0.58 5.01 -12.24
CA HIS A 132 -1.95 5.50 -12.45
C HIS A 132 -2.14 6.96 -12.02
N LEU A 133 -1.26 7.48 -11.16
CA LEU A 133 -1.34 8.84 -10.62
C LEU A 133 -0.49 9.85 -11.41
N ARG A 134 0.56 9.39 -12.08
CA ARG A 134 1.52 10.24 -12.82
C ARG A 134 0.90 10.98 -13.99
N GLY A 135 1.54 12.11 -14.35
CA GLY A 135 1.27 12.87 -15.58
C GLY A 135 0.03 13.75 -15.54
N ARG A 136 -0.63 13.88 -14.39
CA ARG A 136 -1.83 14.74 -14.22
C ARG A 136 -1.96 15.28 -12.82
N THR A 137 -2.69 16.39 -12.68
CA THR A 137 -3.25 16.80 -11.39
C THR A 137 -4.58 16.06 -11.19
N LEU A 138 -4.74 15.39 -10.04
CA LEU A 138 -5.94 14.62 -9.73
C LEU A 138 -7.14 15.55 -9.53
N ASP A 139 -8.33 15.14 -9.97
CA ASP A 139 -9.57 15.94 -9.78
C ASP A 139 -10.05 15.93 -8.31
N GLY A 140 -9.56 14.98 -7.50
CA GLY A 140 -9.86 14.83 -6.08
C GLY A 140 -8.80 15.40 -5.16
N TYR A 141 -8.65 14.77 -4.00
CA TYR A 141 -7.60 15.03 -3.02
C TYR A 141 -6.21 14.67 -3.56
N SER A 142 -5.17 15.27 -3.01
CA SER A 142 -3.79 14.81 -3.23
C SER A 142 -3.64 13.37 -2.73
N VAL A 143 -2.89 12.53 -3.47
CA VAL A 143 -2.56 11.18 -3.03
C VAL A 143 -1.09 11.12 -2.69
N TRP A 144 -0.78 10.68 -1.47
CA TRP A 144 0.59 10.51 -1.00
C TRP A 144 0.88 9.03 -0.82
N LEU A 145 1.96 8.56 -1.42
CA LEU A 145 2.48 7.22 -1.18
C LEU A 145 3.56 7.30 -0.10
N VAL A 146 3.47 6.46 0.91
CA VAL A 146 4.42 6.42 2.02
C VAL A 146 5.01 5.02 2.13
N PHE A 147 6.33 4.97 2.18
CA PHE A 147 7.09 3.75 2.41
C PHE A 147 7.80 3.92 3.75
N PHE A 148 7.36 3.16 4.74
CA PHE A 148 7.92 3.22 6.09
C PHE A 148 9.18 2.38 6.22
N ASP A 149 10.12 2.86 7.04
CA ASP A 149 11.32 2.15 7.47
C ASP A 149 11.18 1.84 8.97
N GLY A 150 11.50 0.62 9.36
CA GLY A 150 11.43 0.21 10.76
C GLY A 150 9.99 0.05 11.27
N GLU A 151 9.13 -0.56 10.48
CA GLU A 151 7.87 -1.13 10.95
C GLU A 151 8.19 -2.30 11.88
N GLU A 152 9.07 -3.17 11.43
CA GLU A 152 9.50 -4.40 12.05
C GLU A 152 10.27 -4.21 13.37
N ALA A 153 10.06 -5.14 14.30
CA ALA A 153 10.80 -5.16 15.54
C ALA A 153 12.30 -5.43 15.32
N VAL A 154 13.13 -4.77 16.11
CA VAL A 154 14.59 -5.00 16.10
C VAL A 154 14.99 -6.16 17.00
N GLN A 155 14.26 -6.42 18.07
CA GLN A 155 14.47 -7.55 18.97
C GLN A 155 13.19 -8.34 19.19
N SER A 156 12.12 -7.67 19.62
CA SER A 156 10.82 -8.31 19.85
C SER A 156 9.70 -7.29 19.81
N TRP A 157 8.60 -7.62 19.15
CA TRP A 157 7.45 -6.75 19.01
C TRP A 157 6.97 -6.19 20.36
N SER A 158 6.87 -4.87 20.41
CA SER A 158 6.35 -4.14 21.56
C SER A 158 6.05 -2.68 21.19
N ASN A 159 5.32 -1.96 22.04
CA ASN A 159 5.04 -0.53 21.85
C ASN A 159 6.29 0.36 21.73
N SER A 160 7.48 -0.12 22.07
CA SER A 160 8.74 0.61 21.97
C SER A 160 9.73 0.02 20.97
N ASP A 161 9.48 -1.20 20.49
CA ASP A 161 10.34 -1.91 19.54
C ASP A 161 9.52 -2.43 18.35
N SER A 162 8.95 -1.52 17.60
CA SER A 162 8.25 -1.68 16.32
C SER A 162 7.76 -0.33 15.84
N LEU A 163 7.21 -0.24 14.62
CA LEU A 163 6.49 0.90 14.06
C LEU A 163 7.28 2.23 14.16
N TYR A 164 8.61 2.17 14.08
CA TYR A 164 9.46 3.36 14.31
C TYR A 164 9.17 4.45 13.28
N GLY A 165 9.04 4.07 11.98
CA GLY A 165 8.78 4.99 10.88
C GLY A 165 7.44 5.67 10.97
N SER A 166 6.39 4.90 11.18
CA SER A 166 5.02 5.43 11.27
C SER A 166 4.81 6.26 12.55
N ARG A 167 5.35 5.83 13.68
CA ARG A 167 5.31 6.62 14.94
C ARG A 167 6.02 7.98 14.77
N HIS A 168 7.21 7.98 14.13
CA HIS A 168 7.94 9.20 13.85
C HIS A 168 7.14 10.13 12.94
N LEU A 169 6.64 9.59 11.81
CA LEU A 169 5.94 10.40 10.81
C LEU A 169 4.61 10.93 11.34
N ALA A 170 3.83 10.11 12.07
CA ALA A 170 2.59 10.54 12.70
C ALA A 170 2.82 11.67 13.72
N ALA A 171 3.88 11.58 14.54
CA ALA A 171 4.23 12.64 15.47
C ALA A 171 4.65 13.93 14.74
N LYS A 172 5.48 13.82 13.70
CA LYS A 172 5.91 14.96 12.86
C LYS A 172 4.71 15.64 12.20
N TRP A 173 3.81 14.88 11.59
CA TRP A 173 2.62 15.40 10.92
C TRP A 173 1.56 15.94 11.89
N GLN A 174 1.57 15.51 13.14
CA GLN A 174 0.76 16.13 14.20
C GLN A 174 1.24 17.55 14.49
N VAL A 175 2.55 17.74 14.59
CA VAL A 175 3.18 19.04 14.91
C VAL A 175 2.99 20.05 13.78
N ASP A 176 3.17 19.63 12.52
CA ASP A 176 3.05 20.52 11.35
C ASP A 176 1.61 20.70 10.83
N GLY A 177 0.65 19.96 11.44
CA GLY A 177 -0.78 20.05 11.09
C GLY A 177 -1.20 19.21 9.89
N THR A 178 -0.32 18.42 9.30
CA THR A 178 -0.63 17.54 8.13
C THR A 178 -1.71 16.52 8.47
N LEU A 179 -1.71 15.94 9.69
CA LEU A 179 -2.72 14.94 10.08
C LEU A 179 -4.16 15.43 9.87
N LYS A 180 -4.43 16.71 10.12
CA LYS A 180 -5.77 17.30 9.98
C LYS A 180 -6.28 17.34 8.54
N LYS A 181 -5.38 17.19 7.56
CA LYS A 181 -5.70 17.20 6.13
C LYS A 181 -5.95 15.80 5.59
N ILE A 182 -5.58 14.74 6.33
CA ILE A 182 -5.75 13.36 5.87
C ILE A 182 -7.24 12.98 5.94
N LYS A 183 -7.77 12.57 4.79
CA LYS A 183 -9.16 12.15 4.59
C LYS A 183 -9.33 10.64 4.68
N GLY A 184 -8.26 9.89 4.45
CA GLY A 184 -8.17 8.46 4.60
C GLY A 184 -6.71 8.03 4.51
N PHE A 185 -6.33 7.11 5.36
CA PHE A 185 -5.04 6.43 5.38
C PHE A 185 -5.30 4.94 5.14
N LEU A 186 -4.72 4.39 4.10
CA LEU A 186 -4.84 2.98 3.75
C LEU A 186 -3.45 2.36 3.78
N LEU A 187 -3.22 1.47 4.73
CA LEU A 187 -2.03 0.65 4.79
C LEU A 187 -2.21 -0.56 3.90
N ALA A 188 -1.15 -1.04 3.30
CA ALA A 188 -1.10 -2.31 2.59
C ALA A 188 0.00 -3.17 3.20
N ASP A 189 -0.36 -4.35 3.68
CA ASP A 189 0.58 -5.34 4.17
C ASP A 189 0.19 -6.76 3.75
N MET A 190 1.18 -7.57 3.37
CA MET A 190 1.05 -8.99 2.97
C MET A 190 -0.08 -9.31 1.97
N ILE A 191 -0.37 -8.40 1.02
CA ILE A 191 -1.53 -8.49 0.08
C ILE A 191 -1.24 -9.22 -1.24
N GLY A 192 -0.13 -9.92 -1.34
CA GLY A 192 0.30 -10.58 -2.58
C GLY A 192 0.12 -12.08 -2.61
N ASP A 193 -0.30 -12.71 -1.51
CA ASP A 193 -0.48 -14.16 -1.41
C ASP A 193 -1.41 -14.71 -2.51
N ARG A 194 -1.11 -15.94 -2.98
CA ARG A 194 -1.92 -16.63 -3.99
C ARG A 194 -3.33 -16.91 -3.54
N ASP A 195 -3.52 -17.20 -2.26
CA ASP A 195 -4.79 -17.55 -1.63
C ASP A 195 -5.39 -16.36 -0.86
N LEU A 196 -5.17 -15.15 -1.38
CA LEU A 196 -5.55 -13.86 -0.82
C LEU A 196 -6.89 -13.89 -0.05
N ASP A 197 -6.84 -13.57 1.25
CA ASP A 197 -7.98 -13.43 2.13
C ASP A 197 -7.79 -12.27 3.13
N ILE A 198 -8.13 -11.07 2.70
CA ILE A 198 -7.93 -9.86 3.49
C ILE A 198 -8.75 -9.89 4.76
N THR A 199 -8.08 -9.82 5.88
CA THR A 199 -8.65 -9.80 7.23
C THR A 199 -9.23 -8.43 7.57
N ARG A 200 -10.35 -8.39 8.29
CA ARG A 200 -10.87 -7.14 8.86
C ARG A 200 -10.11 -6.78 10.13
N VAL A 201 -9.48 -5.62 10.13
CA VAL A 201 -8.66 -5.18 11.27
C VAL A 201 -9.48 -4.36 12.25
N THR A 202 -9.65 -4.87 13.48
CA THR A 202 -10.50 -4.25 14.50
C THR A 202 -9.87 -3.05 15.20
N THR A 203 -8.55 -2.88 15.10
CA THR A 203 -7.80 -1.71 15.57
C THR A 203 -7.85 -0.53 14.61
N ALA A 204 -8.28 -0.75 13.37
CA ALA A 204 -8.48 0.27 12.34
C ALA A 204 -9.78 1.08 12.57
N THR A 205 -10.00 2.09 11.73
CA THR A 205 -11.24 2.89 11.77
C THR A 205 -12.38 2.16 11.04
N PRO A 206 -13.45 1.73 11.71
CA PRO A 206 -14.50 0.91 11.09
C PRO A 206 -15.08 1.51 9.81
N ALA A 207 -15.26 2.83 9.74
CA ALA A 207 -15.82 3.50 8.57
C ALA A 207 -14.88 3.43 7.34
N ILE A 208 -13.55 3.35 7.54
CA ILE A 208 -12.60 3.20 6.43
C ILE A 208 -12.50 1.72 6.02
N GLU A 209 -12.54 0.79 6.97
CA GLU A 209 -12.69 -0.65 6.67
C GLU A 209 -13.97 -0.91 5.83
N ASP A 210 -15.12 -0.33 6.23
CA ASP A 210 -16.37 -0.44 5.46
C ASP A 210 -16.24 0.17 4.05
N LEU A 211 -15.48 1.27 3.89
CA LEU A 211 -15.21 1.88 2.59
C LEU A 211 -14.34 0.96 1.71
N VAL A 212 -13.32 0.31 2.27
CA VAL A 212 -12.49 -0.68 1.57
C VAL A 212 -13.35 -1.88 1.12
N TYR A 213 -14.24 -2.36 2.00
CA TYR A 213 -15.17 -3.44 1.62
C TYR A 213 -16.16 -3.02 0.53
N GLU A 214 -16.65 -1.78 0.57
CA GLU A 214 -17.49 -1.23 -0.51
C GLU A 214 -16.70 -1.14 -1.84
N ALA A 215 -15.42 -0.79 -1.80
CA ALA A 215 -14.55 -0.81 -2.95
C ALA A 215 -14.36 -2.24 -3.49
N ALA A 216 -14.15 -3.22 -2.61
CA ALA A 216 -14.06 -4.63 -2.97
C ALA A 216 -15.35 -5.15 -3.64
N LYS A 217 -16.52 -4.74 -3.16
CA LYS A 217 -17.82 -5.06 -3.81
C LYS A 217 -17.93 -4.44 -5.20
N LYS A 218 -17.55 -3.17 -5.34
CA LYS A 218 -17.64 -2.45 -6.63
C LYS A 218 -16.69 -2.98 -7.69
N THR A 219 -15.55 -3.51 -7.30
CA THR A 219 -14.57 -4.16 -8.19
C THR A 219 -14.86 -5.64 -8.43
N GLY A 220 -15.90 -6.21 -7.74
CA GLY A 220 -16.25 -7.64 -7.85
C GLY A 220 -15.35 -8.57 -7.03
N ASN A 221 -14.55 -8.02 -6.12
CA ASN A 221 -13.52 -8.74 -5.36
C ASN A 221 -13.92 -9.03 -3.89
N ALA A 222 -15.18 -8.78 -3.50
CA ALA A 222 -15.65 -8.91 -2.11
C ALA A 222 -15.42 -10.30 -1.48
N SER A 223 -15.29 -11.36 -2.29
CA SER A 223 -15.04 -12.72 -1.80
C SER A 223 -13.64 -12.92 -1.20
N HIS A 224 -12.74 -11.96 -1.41
CA HIS A 224 -11.37 -11.95 -0.89
C HIS A 224 -11.21 -11.02 0.33
N PHE A 225 -12.30 -10.47 0.87
CA PHE A 225 -12.22 -9.45 1.91
C PHE A 225 -13.12 -9.77 3.09
N PHE A 226 -12.57 -9.67 4.29
CA PHE A 226 -13.29 -9.59 5.56
C PHE A 226 -14.17 -10.80 5.90
N LYS A 227 -13.70 -12.01 5.58
CA LYS A 227 -14.32 -13.25 6.08
C LYS A 227 -14.04 -13.44 7.56
N ASP A 228 -12.84 -13.04 7.98
CA ASP A 228 -12.36 -13.11 9.33
C ASP A 228 -11.97 -11.72 9.85
N GLU A 229 -11.79 -11.59 11.16
CA GLU A 229 -11.36 -10.36 11.80
C GLU A 229 -10.26 -10.61 12.84
N ALA A 230 -9.31 -9.68 12.96
CA ALA A 230 -8.23 -9.72 13.91
C ALA A 230 -7.93 -8.34 14.52
N ALA A 231 -7.22 -8.32 15.62
CA ALA A 231 -6.76 -7.10 16.27
C ALA A 231 -5.25 -6.92 15.98
N GLU A 232 -4.96 -6.46 14.75
CA GLU A 232 -3.58 -6.26 14.34
C GLU A 232 -3.04 -4.91 14.81
N GLU A 233 -1.73 -4.91 15.14
CA GLU A 233 -0.97 -3.70 15.44
C GLU A 233 0.05 -3.48 14.33
N ASP A 234 -0.15 -2.41 13.52
CA ASP A 234 0.66 -2.11 12.37
C ASP A 234 0.77 -0.59 12.16
N ASP A 235 1.44 -0.14 11.10
CA ASP A 235 1.76 1.26 10.77
C ASP A 235 0.52 2.17 10.69
N HIS A 236 -0.70 1.64 10.56
CA HIS A 236 -1.95 2.41 10.67
C HIS A 236 -2.20 2.91 12.11
N LEU A 237 -1.77 2.15 13.12
CA LEU A 237 -2.14 2.37 14.53
C LEU A 237 -1.65 3.72 15.09
N PRO A 238 -0.41 4.19 14.84
CA PRO A 238 0.03 5.53 15.26
C PRO A 238 -0.83 6.67 14.71
N PHE A 239 -1.46 6.47 13.55
CA PHE A 239 -2.35 7.45 12.91
C PHE A 239 -3.76 7.37 13.50
N VAL A 240 -4.33 6.16 13.69
CA VAL A 240 -5.62 5.95 14.37
C VAL A 240 -5.61 6.57 15.76
N GLN A 241 -4.55 6.35 16.56
CA GLN A 241 -4.39 6.91 17.90
C GLN A 241 -4.37 8.45 17.93
N ARG A 242 -4.12 9.08 16.77
CA ARG A 242 -4.14 10.55 16.59
C ARG A 242 -5.37 11.05 15.86
N GLY A 243 -6.39 10.19 15.68
CA GLY A 243 -7.67 10.53 15.09
C GLY A 243 -7.67 10.61 13.56
N VAL A 244 -6.69 10.04 12.88
CA VAL A 244 -6.68 9.90 11.43
C VAL A 244 -7.54 8.70 11.03
N PRO A 245 -8.54 8.85 10.13
CA PRO A 245 -9.33 7.75 9.62
C PRO A 245 -8.44 6.78 8.83
N SER A 246 -8.24 5.56 9.32
CA SER A 246 -7.28 4.61 8.74
C SER A 246 -7.87 3.22 8.59
N ALA A 247 -7.50 2.52 7.53
CA ALA A 247 -7.67 1.07 7.36
C ALA A 247 -6.29 0.42 7.24
N ASP A 248 -6.25 -0.84 7.64
CA ASP A 248 -5.16 -1.75 7.40
C ASP A 248 -5.66 -2.87 6.49
N VAL A 249 -5.13 -2.92 5.28
CA VAL A 249 -5.48 -3.92 4.27
C VAL A 249 -4.40 -4.98 4.31
N ILE A 250 -4.63 -6.00 5.12
CA ILE A 250 -3.67 -7.05 5.42
C ILE A 250 -4.27 -8.44 5.23
N ASP A 251 -3.48 -9.37 4.73
CA ASP A 251 -3.75 -10.80 4.73
C ASP A 251 -2.92 -11.47 5.81
N VAL A 252 -3.54 -11.75 6.96
CA VAL A 252 -2.84 -12.37 8.09
C VAL A 252 -2.77 -13.91 7.98
N ASP A 253 -3.56 -14.50 7.08
CA ASP A 253 -3.60 -15.95 6.84
C ASP A 253 -2.66 -16.34 5.69
N TYR A 254 -1.36 -16.10 5.90
CA TYR A 254 -0.33 -16.26 4.87
C TYR A 254 0.35 -17.62 4.94
N GLY A 255 -0.10 -18.54 4.09
CA GLY A 255 0.48 -19.89 3.94
C GLY A 255 -0.19 -20.96 4.80
N PRO A 256 0.37 -22.19 4.83
CA PRO A 256 -0.22 -23.28 5.59
C PRO A 256 -0.03 -23.10 7.10
N HIS A 257 -1.04 -23.47 7.89
CA HIS A 257 -0.95 -23.56 9.34
C HIS A 257 -0.86 -25.03 9.75
N ASP A 258 0.34 -25.59 9.73
CA ASP A 258 0.62 -26.99 10.07
C ASP A 258 1.73 -27.11 11.13
N ALA A 259 2.19 -28.34 11.39
CA ALA A 259 3.21 -28.57 12.41
C ALA A 259 4.61 -28.01 12.02
N GLU A 260 4.88 -27.83 10.73
CA GLU A 260 6.15 -27.30 10.21
C GLU A 260 6.06 -25.77 10.07
N HIS A 261 4.86 -25.22 9.84
CA HIS A 261 4.59 -23.80 9.65
C HIS A 261 3.44 -23.34 10.56
N PRO A 262 3.62 -23.26 11.88
CA PRO A 262 2.53 -22.91 12.80
C PRO A 262 1.99 -21.49 12.57
N ASP A 263 2.83 -20.58 12.09
CA ASP A 263 2.49 -19.19 11.77
C ASP A 263 2.51 -18.91 10.25
N GLY A 264 2.33 -19.96 9.42
CA GLY A 264 2.40 -19.86 7.97
C GLY A 264 3.81 -19.56 7.45
N TRP A 265 3.90 -18.74 6.41
CA TRP A 265 5.18 -18.28 5.84
C TRP A 265 5.63 -16.92 6.39
N HIS A 266 4.79 -16.25 7.19
CA HIS A 266 5.12 -14.99 7.82
C HIS A 266 6.39 -15.13 8.67
N HIS A 267 7.32 -14.21 8.52
CA HIS A 267 8.62 -14.20 9.21
C HIS A 267 9.42 -15.50 9.06
N THR A 268 9.33 -16.15 7.92
CA THR A 268 10.13 -17.34 7.59
C THR A 268 10.89 -17.17 6.28
N PRO A 269 11.99 -17.95 6.05
CA PRO A 269 12.69 -17.98 4.78
C PRO A 269 11.85 -18.44 3.59
N GLU A 270 10.66 -19.02 3.82
CA GLU A 270 9.71 -19.43 2.80
C GLU A 270 8.90 -18.26 2.23
N ASP A 271 8.92 -17.07 2.83
CA ASP A 271 8.34 -15.88 2.22
C ASP A 271 9.12 -15.44 0.98
N THR A 272 8.78 -16.07 -0.14
CA THR A 272 9.47 -15.97 -1.42
C THR A 272 8.50 -15.66 -2.56
N LEU A 273 9.03 -15.20 -3.69
CA LEU A 273 8.24 -14.75 -4.86
C LEU A 273 7.28 -15.79 -5.44
N ASP A 274 7.54 -17.08 -5.24
CA ASP A 274 6.65 -18.14 -5.69
C ASP A 274 5.37 -18.26 -4.87
N LYS A 275 5.29 -17.61 -3.70
CA LYS A 275 4.06 -17.49 -2.90
C LYS A 275 3.14 -16.43 -3.45
N LEU A 276 3.67 -15.46 -4.19
CA LEU A 276 2.91 -14.31 -4.70
C LEU A 276 2.13 -14.64 -5.97
N SER A 277 1.10 -13.86 -6.22
CA SER A 277 0.24 -13.96 -7.40
C SER A 277 -0.02 -12.58 -8.02
N ALA A 278 0.18 -12.46 -9.35
CA ALA A 278 -0.24 -11.29 -10.09
C ALA A 278 -1.77 -11.04 -10.00
N LYS A 279 -2.56 -12.10 -9.81
CA LYS A 279 -4.01 -12.01 -9.63
C LYS A 279 -4.34 -11.31 -8.31
N SER A 280 -3.71 -11.71 -7.21
CA SER A 280 -3.93 -11.12 -5.89
C SER A 280 -3.53 -9.65 -5.87
N LEU A 281 -2.36 -9.32 -6.45
CA LEU A 281 -1.94 -7.93 -6.61
C LEU A 281 -2.89 -7.12 -7.51
N THR A 282 -3.53 -7.74 -8.53
CA THR A 282 -4.57 -7.06 -9.31
C THR A 282 -5.79 -6.75 -8.44
N ILE A 283 -6.27 -7.74 -7.68
CA ILE A 283 -7.41 -7.60 -6.78
C ILE A 283 -7.16 -6.46 -5.79
N SER A 284 -6.04 -6.51 -5.07
CA SER A 284 -5.68 -5.49 -4.08
C SER A 284 -5.54 -4.11 -4.73
N GLY A 285 -4.84 -4.01 -5.88
CA GLY A 285 -4.64 -2.74 -6.58
C GLY A 285 -5.93 -2.11 -7.11
N GLU A 286 -6.86 -2.89 -7.63
CA GLU A 286 -8.19 -2.42 -8.06
C GLU A 286 -8.99 -1.89 -6.86
N VAL A 287 -8.93 -2.56 -5.71
CA VAL A 287 -9.61 -2.12 -4.48
C VAL A 287 -8.99 -0.82 -3.95
N PHE A 288 -7.66 -0.69 -3.95
CA PHE A 288 -7.00 0.56 -3.56
C PHE A 288 -7.38 1.73 -4.48
N LEU A 289 -7.38 1.55 -5.80
CA LEU A 289 -7.79 2.60 -6.75
C LEU A 289 -9.26 2.98 -6.59
N GLU A 290 -10.15 2.00 -6.36
CA GLU A 290 -11.56 2.29 -6.10
C GLU A 290 -11.77 2.95 -4.74
N SER A 291 -10.99 2.59 -3.71
CA SER A 291 -11.02 3.25 -2.39
C SER A 291 -10.63 4.73 -2.50
N ILE A 292 -9.59 5.07 -3.29
CA ILE A 292 -9.25 6.47 -3.61
C ILE A 292 -10.45 7.18 -4.24
N ARG A 293 -11.14 6.52 -5.20
CA ARG A 293 -12.31 7.09 -5.88
C ARG A 293 -13.46 7.34 -4.90
N LEU A 294 -13.73 6.40 -4.00
CA LEU A 294 -14.78 6.52 -2.98
C LEU A 294 -14.47 7.63 -1.97
N LEU A 295 -13.24 7.72 -1.47
CA LEU A 295 -12.80 8.81 -0.58
C LEU A 295 -12.96 10.19 -1.24
N ASN A 296 -12.81 10.28 -2.55
CA ASN A 296 -13.01 11.52 -3.29
C ASN A 296 -14.48 11.88 -3.55
N ALA A 297 -15.41 10.95 -3.37
CA ALA A 297 -16.85 11.16 -3.60
C ALA A 297 -17.55 11.73 -2.36
N HIS A 298 -16.90 11.64 -1.21
CA HIS A 298 -17.35 12.21 0.07
C HIS A 298 -16.63 13.53 0.36
#